data_4becc3e521eae76fdadc865723450f98
#
_entry.id   4becc3e521eae76fdadc865723450f98
#
_cell.length_a   1.000
_cell.length_b   1.000
_cell.length_c   1.000
_cell.angle_alpha   90.00
_cell.angle_beta   90.00
_cell.angle_gamma   90.00
#
_symmetry.space_group_name_H-M   'P 1'
#
loop_
_entity.id
_entity.type
_entity.pdbx_description
1 polymer ?
#
loop_
_entity_poly.entity_id
_entity_poly.type
_entity_poly.pdbx_seq_one_letter_code
_entity_poly.pdbx_strand_id
1 'polypeptide(L)'
;MGLANAEEDAEKSSEAIKIHLNPIPDVKLSFQKDGAKTFIIVEVMKGQQTPYYYDGDGQLVAFMRIGNESVPATPSQLRELVLRGSGESYDSLKSRYDFSDMSFTKLKSVYKKRTGNTFDDTDYESFGLVDENGNLTNAGALLADESPVRHSRLFCTRWNGLTKASGIVDALDDKEYSGSLVTLLQSGTEFIRNNSKKAWRKVDDGRIDMPDYPERAVLEGLVNALIHRSYTDIGSEVHIDMFDDRIEIYSPGGMVSGISLKGKDMLKIPSKRRNPILADIFSRLKYMERRGSGFKKILADYEEQVEFDETKMPVFEADYDDFTLTLYNLNYVANYLAETNGVEDGTQDGTQGGTQGGTQENIQTQIFDMIKENEKISTSDIAIKLGISVRTVKRRIK
;
A
#
# COMPACT_ATOMS: atom_id res chain seq x y z
N MET A 1 -0.60 -15.83 37.89
CA MET A 1 -0.96 -15.88 39.34
C MET A 1 -2.42 -15.44 39.45
N GLY A 2 -3.24 -16.01 40.37
CA GLY A 2 -4.56 -15.46 40.64
C GLY A 2 -4.45 -14.36 41.70
N LEU A 3 -5.47 -13.52 41.81
CA LEU A 3 -5.53 -12.42 42.77
C LEU A 3 -5.99 -12.94 44.14
N ALA A 4 -5.40 -12.41 45.22
CA ALA A 4 -5.75 -12.77 46.57
C ALA A 4 -7.01 -12.05 47.06
N ASN A 5 -7.23 -10.79 46.62
CA ASN A 5 -8.39 -9.96 46.91
C ASN A 5 -8.88 -9.27 45.64
N ALA A 6 -9.62 -10.04 44.82
CA ALA A 6 -10.03 -9.58 43.50
C ALA A 6 -10.99 -8.37 43.51
N GLU A 7 -11.83 -8.22 44.57
CA GLU A 7 -12.74 -7.07 44.71
C GLU A 7 -11.97 -5.80 44.98
N GLU A 8 -11.06 -5.79 45.95
CA GLU A 8 -10.22 -4.64 46.28
C GLU A 8 -9.32 -4.23 45.12
N ASP A 9 -8.74 -5.22 44.40
CA ASP A 9 -7.91 -4.97 43.23
C ASP A 9 -8.72 -4.40 42.06
N ALA A 10 -10.00 -4.78 41.91
CA ALA A 10 -10.91 -4.21 40.93
C ALA A 10 -11.29 -2.76 41.26
N GLU A 11 -11.54 -2.45 42.54
CA GLU A 11 -11.79 -1.08 42.99
C GLU A 11 -10.59 -0.17 42.73
N LYS A 12 -9.38 -0.61 43.11
CA LYS A 12 -8.12 0.12 42.84
C LYS A 12 -7.92 0.36 41.33
N SER A 13 -8.19 -0.65 40.51
CA SER A 13 -8.08 -0.54 39.07
C SER A 13 -9.08 0.46 38.49
N SER A 14 -10.35 0.42 38.97
CA SER A 14 -11.38 1.37 38.57
C SER A 14 -11.03 2.82 38.99
N GLU A 15 -10.49 2.99 40.17
CA GLU A 15 -10.06 4.29 40.67
C GLU A 15 -8.89 4.85 39.87
N ALA A 16 -7.87 4.00 39.60
CA ALA A 16 -6.73 4.38 38.76
C ALA A 16 -7.16 4.83 37.36
N ILE A 17 -8.10 4.11 36.73
CA ILE A 17 -8.66 4.48 35.41
C ILE A 17 -9.30 5.87 35.49
N LYS A 18 -10.10 6.15 36.52
CA LYS A 18 -10.80 7.44 36.67
C LYS A 18 -9.84 8.60 36.95
N ILE A 19 -8.78 8.35 37.70
CA ILE A 19 -7.83 9.41 38.12
C ILE A 19 -6.83 9.71 37.00
N HIS A 20 -6.37 8.67 36.29
CA HIS A 20 -5.24 8.83 35.38
C HIS A 20 -5.61 8.83 33.89
N LEU A 21 -6.88 8.68 33.53
CA LEU A 21 -7.30 8.72 32.11
C LEU A 21 -8.28 9.85 31.83
N ASN A 22 -7.99 10.64 30.81
CA ASN A 22 -8.81 11.76 30.37
C ASN A 22 -8.93 11.77 28.81
N PRO A 23 -10.16 11.76 28.26
CA PRO A 23 -11.42 11.46 28.93
C PRO A 23 -11.43 10.05 29.53
N ILE A 24 -12.37 9.80 30.48
CA ILE A 24 -12.49 8.47 31.07
C ILE A 24 -13.02 7.49 30.00
N PRO A 25 -12.29 6.39 29.70
CA PRO A 25 -12.75 5.43 28.73
C PRO A 25 -13.92 4.59 29.25
N ASP A 26 -14.77 4.10 28.34
CA ASP A 26 -15.80 3.13 28.68
C ASP A 26 -15.16 1.76 28.90
N VAL A 27 -15.16 1.31 30.15
CA VAL A 27 -14.56 0.04 30.56
C VAL A 27 -15.53 -0.77 31.39
N LYS A 28 -15.50 -2.09 31.20
CA LYS A 28 -16.26 -3.04 31.97
C LYS A 28 -15.31 -3.97 32.72
N LEU A 29 -15.44 -4.04 34.01
CA LEU A 29 -14.72 -4.95 34.89
C LEU A 29 -15.61 -6.17 35.21
N SER A 30 -15.05 -7.36 35.04
CA SER A 30 -15.71 -8.62 35.41
C SER A 30 -14.71 -9.59 36.02
N PHE A 31 -15.25 -10.58 36.75
CA PHE A 31 -14.41 -11.60 37.41
C PHE A 31 -14.60 -12.94 36.72
N GLN A 32 -13.48 -13.63 36.48
CA GLN A 32 -13.47 -15.01 36.00
C GLN A 32 -12.70 -15.89 36.97
N LYS A 33 -13.28 -17.06 37.33
CA LYS A 33 -12.63 -18.09 38.14
C LYS A 33 -12.08 -19.20 37.28
N ASP A 34 -10.84 -19.59 37.53
CA ASP A 34 -10.20 -20.77 36.96
C ASP A 34 -9.59 -21.60 38.11
N GLY A 35 -10.29 -22.66 38.48
CA GLY A 35 -10.01 -23.43 39.68
C GLY A 35 -10.09 -22.57 40.95
N ALA A 36 -9.01 -22.53 41.73
CA ALA A 36 -8.89 -21.71 42.94
C ALA A 36 -8.44 -20.28 42.67
N LYS A 37 -8.21 -19.88 41.41
CA LYS A 37 -7.70 -18.57 41.04
C LYS A 37 -8.82 -17.67 40.53
N THR A 38 -8.82 -16.42 40.96
CA THR A 38 -9.73 -15.38 40.44
C THR A 38 -8.92 -14.39 39.61
N PHE A 39 -9.45 -14.01 38.45
CA PHE A 39 -8.90 -13.03 37.54
C PHE A 39 -9.88 -11.88 37.35
N ILE A 40 -9.36 -10.66 37.19
CA ILE A 40 -10.13 -9.51 36.72
C ILE A 40 -9.97 -9.43 35.21
N ILE A 41 -11.08 -9.36 34.50
CA ILE A 41 -11.12 -9.08 33.07
C ILE A 41 -11.53 -7.64 32.89
N VAL A 42 -10.69 -6.86 32.20
CA VAL A 42 -10.96 -5.48 31.83
C VAL A 42 -11.29 -5.45 30.35
N GLU A 43 -12.56 -5.26 30.03
CA GLU A 43 -13.03 -5.02 28.67
C GLU A 43 -13.00 -3.53 28.39
N VAL A 44 -12.22 -3.09 27.43
CA VAL A 44 -12.14 -1.69 27.01
C VAL A 44 -12.96 -1.53 25.74
N MET A 45 -14.02 -0.73 25.80
CA MET A 45 -14.88 -0.48 24.66
C MET A 45 -14.20 0.46 23.66
N LYS A 46 -14.67 0.41 22.40
CA LYS A 46 -14.16 1.32 21.37
C LYS A 46 -14.49 2.76 21.76
N GLY A 47 -13.47 3.55 22.05
CA GLY A 47 -13.62 4.96 22.40
C GLY A 47 -14.04 5.82 21.20
N GLN A 48 -14.93 6.78 21.44
CA GLN A 48 -15.41 7.74 20.45
C GLN A 48 -14.81 9.14 20.63
N GLN A 49 -14.13 9.39 21.76
CA GLN A 49 -13.58 10.70 22.14
C GLN A 49 -12.04 10.69 22.15
N THR A 50 -11.43 10.02 21.17
CA THR A 50 -9.97 10.01 21.03
C THR A 50 -9.42 11.42 20.82
N PRO A 51 -8.21 11.74 21.31
CA PRO A 51 -7.29 10.88 22.06
C PRO A 51 -7.67 10.73 23.54
N TYR A 52 -7.37 9.54 24.10
CA TYR A 52 -7.42 9.32 25.54
C TYR A 52 -6.01 9.55 26.08
N TYR A 53 -5.88 10.45 27.03
CA TYR A 53 -4.60 10.80 27.63
C TYR A 53 -4.42 10.08 28.95
N TYR A 54 -3.21 9.63 29.20
CA TYR A 54 -2.74 9.25 30.52
C TYR A 54 -2.23 10.51 31.22
N ASP A 55 -2.81 10.81 32.39
CA ASP A 55 -2.41 11.91 33.27
C ASP A 55 -1.74 11.30 34.51
N GLY A 56 -0.45 10.98 34.39
CA GLY A 56 0.38 10.47 35.47
C GLY A 56 1.75 11.10 35.42
N ASP A 57 2.42 11.14 36.56
CA ASP A 57 3.77 11.68 36.72
C ASP A 57 3.94 13.15 36.23
N GLY A 58 2.86 13.92 36.21
CA GLY A 58 2.85 15.30 35.76
C GLY A 58 2.94 15.48 34.23
N GLN A 59 2.70 14.44 33.48
CA GLN A 59 2.68 14.48 32.02
C GLN A 59 1.34 13.97 31.47
N LEU A 60 0.83 14.69 30.47
CA LEU A 60 -0.37 14.31 29.74
C LEU A 60 0.06 13.66 28.42
N VAL A 61 -0.05 12.33 28.32
CA VAL A 61 0.45 11.55 27.17
C VAL A 61 -0.65 10.69 26.57
N ALA A 62 -0.86 10.81 25.26
CA ALA A 62 -1.67 9.84 24.50
C ALA A 62 -0.77 8.69 24.03
N PHE A 63 -1.22 7.45 24.22
CA PHE A 63 -0.49 6.27 23.81
C PHE A 63 -1.13 5.59 22.61
N MET A 64 -0.27 5.06 21.74
CA MET A 64 -0.65 4.17 20.65
C MET A 64 -0.21 2.75 20.93
N ARG A 65 -1.04 1.78 20.57
CA ARG A 65 -0.67 0.37 20.66
C ARG A 65 0.03 -0.09 19.39
N ILE A 66 1.27 -0.58 19.52
CA ILE A 66 2.12 -1.03 18.44
C ILE A 66 2.60 -2.42 18.75
N GLY A 67 2.08 -3.38 18.00
CA GLY A 67 2.35 -4.77 18.32
C GLY A 67 2.01 -5.08 19.78
N ASN A 68 3.02 -5.39 20.58
CA ASN A 68 2.88 -5.69 22.01
C ASN A 68 3.20 -4.50 22.94
N GLU A 69 3.53 -3.34 22.39
CA GLU A 69 3.97 -2.19 23.18
C GLU A 69 2.96 -1.03 23.13
N SER A 70 2.91 -0.24 24.19
CA SER A 70 2.21 1.04 24.22
C SER A 70 3.27 2.12 24.19
N VAL A 71 3.27 2.94 23.14
CA VAL A 71 4.23 4.01 22.93
C VAL A 71 3.52 5.36 22.85
N PRO A 72 4.17 6.46 23.24
CA PRO A 72 3.61 7.79 23.06
C PRO A 72 3.26 8.05 21.60
N ALA A 73 2.09 8.65 21.35
CA ALA A 73 1.68 9.06 20.01
C ALA A 73 2.60 10.16 19.48
N THR A 74 3.04 10.04 18.23
CA THR A 74 3.75 11.12 17.53
C THR A 74 2.81 12.31 17.29
N PRO A 75 3.33 13.52 17.02
CA PRO A 75 2.48 14.67 16.72
C PRO A 75 1.52 14.45 15.53
N SER A 76 1.93 13.67 14.54
CA SER A 76 1.07 13.30 13.39
C SER A 76 -0.07 12.38 13.81
N GLN A 77 0.25 11.33 14.57
CA GLN A 77 -0.73 10.39 15.12
C GLN A 77 -1.72 11.05 16.07
N LEU A 78 -1.21 12.00 16.90
CA LEU A 78 -2.07 12.78 17.81
C LEU A 78 -3.10 13.59 17.04
N ARG A 79 -2.70 14.27 15.95
CA ARG A 79 -3.63 14.98 15.06
C ARG A 79 -4.70 14.05 14.47
N GLU A 80 -4.31 12.86 14.01
CA GLU A 80 -5.26 11.87 13.49
C GLU A 80 -6.24 11.37 14.59
N LEU A 81 -5.76 11.19 15.81
CA LEU A 81 -6.61 10.81 16.95
C LEU A 81 -7.64 11.88 17.28
N VAL A 82 -7.23 13.16 17.27
CA VAL A 82 -8.13 14.30 17.49
C VAL A 82 -9.23 14.35 16.42
N LEU A 83 -8.88 14.28 15.15
CA LEU A 83 -9.84 14.25 14.04
C LEU A 83 -10.81 13.07 14.17
N ARG A 84 -10.30 11.89 14.53
CA ARG A 84 -11.17 10.73 14.75
C ARG A 84 -12.13 10.93 15.90
N GLY A 85 -11.70 11.60 16.97
CA GLY A 85 -12.53 11.90 18.15
C GLY A 85 -13.61 12.92 17.86
N SER A 86 -13.40 13.85 16.94
CA SER A 86 -14.42 14.80 16.47
C SER A 86 -15.33 14.20 15.39
N GLY A 87 -15.05 12.98 14.92
CA GLY A 87 -15.82 12.36 13.83
C GLY A 87 -15.44 12.92 12.45
N GLU A 88 -14.31 13.63 12.35
CA GLU A 88 -13.82 14.27 11.15
C GLU A 88 -12.63 13.53 10.55
N SER A 89 -12.32 13.85 9.32
CA SER A 89 -11.11 13.42 8.62
C SER A 89 -10.42 14.64 7.99
N TYR A 90 -9.13 14.53 7.69
CA TYR A 90 -8.42 15.65 7.07
C TYR A 90 -9.15 16.20 5.84
N ASP A 91 -9.63 15.32 4.99
CA ASP A 91 -10.27 15.66 3.72
C ASP A 91 -11.67 16.29 3.89
N SER A 92 -12.34 16.09 5.05
CA SER A 92 -13.65 16.72 5.35
C SER A 92 -13.54 18.12 5.95
N LEU A 93 -12.37 18.50 6.47
CA LEU A 93 -12.18 19.81 7.08
C LEU A 93 -12.29 20.93 6.07
N LYS A 94 -12.84 22.06 6.52
CA LYS A 94 -12.83 23.32 5.74
C LYS A 94 -11.39 23.69 5.38
N SER A 95 -11.16 23.94 4.11
CA SER A 95 -9.92 24.47 3.59
C SER A 95 -9.73 25.95 3.95
N ARG A 96 -8.49 26.40 3.97
CA ARG A 96 -8.16 27.83 4.10
C ARG A 96 -8.26 28.60 2.78
N TYR A 97 -8.62 27.93 1.69
CA TYR A 97 -8.74 28.53 0.37
C TYR A 97 -10.21 28.69 -0.02
N ASP A 98 -10.53 29.67 -0.85
CA ASP A 98 -11.88 29.94 -1.29
C ASP A 98 -12.25 29.06 -2.50
N PHE A 99 -13.49 28.57 -2.53
CA PHE A 99 -13.99 27.75 -3.63
C PHE A 99 -13.99 28.51 -4.97
N SER A 100 -14.30 29.82 -4.93
CA SER A 100 -14.33 30.69 -6.12
C SER A 100 -12.99 30.80 -6.86
N ASP A 101 -11.90 30.54 -6.17
CA ASP A 101 -10.55 30.61 -6.75
C ASP A 101 -10.13 29.28 -7.39
N MET A 102 -10.97 28.24 -7.29
CA MET A 102 -10.62 26.89 -7.73
C MET A 102 -11.30 26.52 -9.06
N SER A 103 -10.58 25.75 -9.86
CA SER A 103 -11.07 25.14 -11.10
C SER A 103 -11.04 23.63 -10.98
N PHE A 104 -12.04 22.93 -11.56
CA PHE A 104 -12.20 21.47 -11.50
C PHE A 104 -12.40 20.86 -12.90
N THR A 105 -11.81 21.44 -13.91
CA THR A 105 -11.96 21.02 -15.31
C THR A 105 -11.49 19.58 -15.55
N LYS A 106 -10.37 19.20 -14.94
CA LYS A 106 -9.83 17.83 -15.04
C LYS A 106 -10.75 16.83 -14.36
N LEU A 107 -11.22 17.12 -13.16
CA LEU A 107 -12.17 16.27 -12.44
C LEU A 107 -13.44 16.04 -13.25
N LYS A 108 -14.05 17.13 -13.75
CA LYS A 108 -15.27 17.08 -14.60
C LYS A 108 -15.04 16.26 -15.87
N SER A 109 -13.91 16.47 -16.53
CA SER A 109 -13.55 15.74 -17.75
C SER A 109 -13.39 14.24 -17.50
N VAL A 110 -12.66 13.86 -16.44
CA VAL A 110 -12.47 12.45 -16.07
C VAL A 110 -13.77 11.80 -15.63
N TYR A 111 -14.59 12.51 -14.84
CA TYR A 111 -15.91 12.02 -14.44
C TYR A 111 -16.76 11.68 -15.65
N LYS A 112 -16.89 12.61 -16.60
CA LYS A 112 -17.63 12.38 -17.85
C LYS A 112 -17.06 11.21 -18.66
N LYS A 113 -15.74 11.18 -18.84
CA LYS A 113 -15.06 10.12 -19.62
C LYS A 113 -15.29 8.73 -19.03
N ARG A 114 -15.25 8.59 -17.70
CA ARG A 114 -15.30 7.28 -17.04
C ARG A 114 -16.71 6.83 -16.67
N THR A 115 -17.62 7.75 -16.43
CA THR A 115 -18.99 7.42 -15.99
C THR A 115 -20.03 7.60 -17.10
N GLY A 116 -19.76 8.45 -18.08
CA GLY A 116 -20.72 8.90 -19.09
C GLY A 116 -21.61 10.06 -18.62
N ASN A 117 -21.58 10.40 -17.33
CA ASN A 117 -22.41 11.44 -16.72
C ASN A 117 -21.73 12.81 -16.80
N THR A 118 -22.54 13.88 -16.76
CA THR A 118 -22.06 15.25 -16.61
C THR A 118 -21.94 15.57 -15.13
N PHE A 119 -20.91 16.30 -14.74
CA PHE A 119 -20.71 16.82 -13.41
C PHE A 119 -21.34 18.22 -13.32
N ASP A 120 -22.33 18.40 -12.45
CA ASP A 120 -23.06 19.66 -12.26
C ASP A 120 -22.74 20.35 -10.94
N ASP A 121 -23.36 21.52 -10.72
CA ASP A 121 -23.06 22.32 -9.52
C ASP A 121 -23.48 21.66 -8.22
N THR A 122 -24.52 20.80 -8.24
CA THR A 122 -24.95 20.04 -7.07
C THR A 122 -23.97 18.92 -6.70
N ASP A 123 -23.12 18.51 -7.65
CA ASP A 123 -22.12 17.49 -7.42
C ASP A 123 -20.98 17.97 -6.51
N TYR A 124 -20.71 19.27 -6.45
CA TYR A 124 -19.67 19.79 -5.58
C TYR A 124 -19.91 19.45 -4.11
N GLU A 125 -21.14 19.65 -3.63
CA GLU A 125 -21.53 19.29 -2.27
C GLU A 125 -21.68 17.77 -2.12
N SER A 126 -22.36 17.09 -3.06
CA SER A 126 -22.60 15.64 -2.99
C SER A 126 -21.33 14.81 -3.05
N PHE A 127 -20.24 15.35 -3.61
CA PHE A 127 -18.90 14.76 -3.62
C PHE A 127 -18.04 15.22 -2.44
N GLY A 128 -18.54 16.16 -1.61
CA GLY A 128 -17.80 16.69 -0.48
C GLY A 128 -16.65 17.62 -0.86
N LEU A 129 -16.66 18.21 -2.06
CA LEU A 129 -15.67 19.22 -2.46
C LEU A 129 -15.93 20.55 -1.78
N VAL A 130 -17.17 20.83 -1.44
CA VAL A 130 -17.59 21.91 -0.56
C VAL A 130 -18.42 21.33 0.58
N ASP A 131 -18.45 22.04 1.72
CA ASP A 131 -19.32 21.72 2.85
C ASP A 131 -20.75 22.28 2.62
N GLU A 132 -21.65 22.01 3.57
CA GLU A 132 -23.05 22.48 3.56
C GLU A 132 -23.20 24.00 3.53
N ASN A 133 -22.15 24.73 3.87
CA ASN A 133 -22.09 26.19 3.83
C ASN A 133 -21.43 26.74 2.55
N GLY A 134 -21.08 25.85 1.60
CA GLY A 134 -20.39 26.21 0.35
C GLY A 134 -18.90 26.50 0.50
N ASN A 135 -18.29 26.23 1.66
CA ASN A 135 -16.86 26.41 1.83
C ASN A 135 -16.11 25.24 1.20
N LEU A 136 -14.96 25.55 0.56
CA LEU A 136 -14.07 24.52 0.03
C LEU A 136 -13.57 23.61 1.14
N THR A 137 -13.67 22.28 0.94
CA THR A 137 -13.04 21.30 1.82
C THR A 137 -11.59 21.04 1.42
N ASN A 138 -10.82 20.37 2.28
CA ASN A 138 -9.47 19.93 1.90
C ASN A 138 -9.52 18.90 0.75
N ALA A 139 -10.57 18.07 0.65
CA ALA A 139 -10.77 17.21 -0.52
C ALA A 139 -10.92 18.04 -1.80
N GLY A 140 -11.72 19.11 -1.75
CA GLY A 140 -11.86 20.05 -2.86
C GLY A 140 -10.53 20.69 -3.25
N ALA A 141 -9.77 21.18 -2.27
CA ALA A 141 -8.46 21.77 -2.50
C ALA A 141 -7.46 20.79 -3.14
N LEU A 142 -7.48 19.50 -2.76
CA LEU A 142 -6.64 18.46 -3.33
C LEU A 142 -7.05 18.06 -4.76
N LEU A 143 -8.30 18.29 -5.14
CA LEU A 143 -8.84 17.92 -6.44
C LEU A 143 -8.97 19.11 -7.41
N ALA A 144 -8.70 20.33 -6.95
CA ALA A 144 -8.61 21.50 -7.81
C ALA A 144 -7.49 21.32 -8.85
N ASP A 145 -7.71 21.82 -10.08
CA ASP A 145 -6.79 21.66 -11.21
C ASP A 145 -5.36 22.12 -10.86
N GLU A 146 -5.25 23.26 -10.20
CA GLU A 146 -4.02 23.79 -9.61
C GLU A 146 -4.11 23.69 -8.09
N SER A 147 -3.95 22.44 -7.55
CA SER A 147 -4.08 22.21 -6.12
C SER A 147 -3.19 23.17 -5.32
N PRO A 148 -3.76 23.95 -4.38
CA PRO A 148 -3.00 24.86 -3.54
C PRO A 148 -2.28 24.14 -2.38
N VAL A 149 -2.47 22.83 -2.23
CA VAL A 149 -1.88 22.00 -1.16
C VAL A 149 -0.45 21.64 -1.56
N ARG A 150 0.51 22.47 -1.15
CA ARG A 150 1.91 22.41 -1.59
C ARG A 150 2.62 21.07 -1.38
N HIS A 151 2.28 20.34 -0.33
CA HIS A 151 2.85 19.03 -0.02
C HIS A 151 2.10 17.87 -0.71
N SER A 152 1.06 18.17 -1.50
CA SER A 152 0.41 17.19 -2.37
C SER A 152 1.17 17.12 -3.69
N ARG A 153 2.29 16.38 -3.68
CA ARG A 153 3.19 16.19 -4.82
C ARG A 153 3.48 14.72 -5.02
N LEU A 154 4.00 14.41 -6.20
CA LEU A 154 4.46 13.08 -6.57
C LEU A 154 5.87 13.21 -7.17
N PHE A 155 6.84 12.59 -6.52
CA PHE A 155 8.20 12.47 -7.03
C PHE A 155 8.37 11.10 -7.69
N CYS A 156 8.94 11.10 -8.89
CA CYS A 156 9.12 9.87 -9.67
C CYS A 156 10.55 9.82 -10.18
N THR A 157 11.31 8.82 -9.75
CA THR A 157 12.70 8.65 -10.18
C THR A 157 12.91 7.25 -10.75
N ARG A 158 13.51 7.16 -11.94
CA ARG A 158 14.01 5.92 -12.55
C ARG A 158 15.50 5.83 -12.27
N TRP A 159 15.86 5.02 -11.32
CA TRP A 159 17.25 4.79 -10.93
C TRP A 159 17.99 3.93 -11.95
N ASN A 160 19.29 4.11 -12.04
CA ASN A 160 20.17 3.29 -12.87
C ASN A 160 20.67 2.09 -12.06
N GLY A 161 20.09 0.90 -12.29
CA GLY A 161 20.43 -0.32 -11.58
C GLY A 161 19.50 -0.67 -10.43
N LEU A 162 20.02 -1.30 -9.37
CA LEU A 162 19.26 -1.90 -8.28
C LEU A 162 19.16 -1.04 -7.02
N THR A 163 19.93 0.05 -6.96
CA THR A 163 20.02 0.94 -5.78
C THR A 163 20.03 2.39 -6.19
N LYS A 164 19.79 3.30 -5.22
CA LYS A 164 19.81 4.76 -5.42
C LYS A 164 21.22 5.34 -5.66
N ALA A 165 22.26 4.55 -5.57
CA ALA A 165 23.67 4.96 -5.72
C ALA A 165 24.43 3.91 -6.52
N SER A 166 24.17 3.81 -7.84
CA SER A 166 24.66 2.74 -8.71
C SER A 166 25.79 3.17 -9.66
N GLY A 167 26.61 4.13 -9.29
CA GLY A 167 27.79 4.47 -10.10
C GLY A 167 27.86 5.94 -10.56
N ILE A 168 28.32 6.19 -11.80
CA ILE A 168 28.53 7.56 -12.32
C ILE A 168 27.21 8.25 -12.70
N VAL A 169 26.20 7.44 -13.10
CA VAL A 169 24.86 7.93 -13.46
C VAL A 169 23.88 7.34 -12.46
N ASP A 170 23.31 8.16 -11.59
CA ASP A 170 22.41 7.71 -10.53
C ASP A 170 20.98 7.51 -11.02
N ALA A 171 20.43 8.45 -11.80
CA ALA A 171 19.07 8.38 -12.29
C ALA A 171 19.01 8.49 -13.82
N LEU A 172 18.09 7.75 -14.44
CA LEU A 172 17.84 7.76 -15.89
C LEU A 172 16.69 8.70 -16.26
N ASP A 173 15.74 8.92 -15.36
CA ASP A 173 14.64 9.88 -15.48
C ASP A 173 14.23 10.36 -14.10
N ASP A 174 13.89 11.63 -13.96
CA ASP A 174 13.47 12.23 -12.70
C ASP A 174 12.41 13.30 -12.98
N LYS A 175 11.26 13.19 -12.31
CA LYS A 175 10.11 14.07 -12.48
C LYS A 175 9.45 14.42 -11.15
N GLU A 176 9.08 15.67 -11.02
CA GLU A 176 8.20 16.15 -9.96
C GLU A 176 6.86 16.58 -10.57
N TYR A 177 5.76 16.07 -9.98
CA TYR A 177 4.41 16.43 -10.39
C TYR A 177 3.65 17.11 -9.27
N SER A 178 2.86 18.12 -9.62
CA SER A 178 1.96 18.87 -8.74
C SER A 178 0.59 19.05 -9.41
N GLY A 179 -0.38 19.60 -8.68
CA GLY A 179 -1.74 19.82 -9.17
C GLY A 179 -2.75 18.84 -8.55
N SER A 180 -3.88 18.62 -9.22
CA SER A 180 -4.93 17.78 -8.68
C SER A 180 -4.50 16.32 -8.50
N LEU A 181 -5.11 15.62 -7.55
CA LEU A 181 -4.85 14.17 -7.37
C LEU A 181 -5.13 13.35 -8.63
N VAL A 182 -6.07 13.80 -9.47
CA VAL A 182 -6.33 13.18 -10.78
C VAL A 182 -5.10 13.34 -11.69
N THR A 183 -4.48 14.52 -11.68
CA THR A 183 -3.25 14.79 -12.43
C THR A 183 -2.11 13.92 -11.91
N LEU A 184 -1.91 13.88 -10.61
CA LEU A 184 -0.85 13.08 -10.00
C LEU A 184 -0.99 11.60 -10.35
N LEU A 185 -2.21 11.05 -10.28
CA LEU A 185 -2.47 9.66 -10.68
C LEU A 185 -2.14 9.41 -12.15
N GLN A 186 -2.58 10.29 -13.04
CA GLN A 186 -2.33 10.14 -14.48
C GLN A 186 -0.83 10.27 -14.80
N SER A 187 -0.16 11.26 -14.22
CA SER A 187 1.28 11.49 -14.43
C SER A 187 2.14 10.36 -13.89
N GLY A 188 1.83 9.86 -12.68
CA GLY A 188 2.55 8.72 -12.10
C GLY A 188 2.37 7.43 -12.91
N THR A 189 1.14 7.16 -13.37
CA THR A 189 0.87 6.01 -14.25
C THR A 189 1.62 6.15 -15.58
N GLU A 190 1.65 7.34 -16.14
CA GLU A 190 2.37 7.62 -17.39
C GLU A 190 3.89 7.51 -17.22
N PHE A 191 4.44 8.01 -16.10
CA PHE A 191 5.86 7.88 -15.79
C PHE A 191 6.28 6.42 -15.72
N ILE A 192 5.53 5.59 -14.98
CA ILE A 192 5.81 4.14 -14.88
C ILE A 192 5.74 3.49 -16.26
N ARG A 193 4.71 3.79 -17.04
CA ARG A 193 4.54 3.22 -18.38
C ARG A 193 5.68 3.60 -19.32
N ASN A 194 6.16 4.85 -19.28
CA ASN A 194 7.23 5.34 -20.14
C ASN A 194 8.60 4.76 -19.77
N ASN A 195 8.78 4.39 -18.50
CA ASN A 195 10.00 3.78 -17.98
C ASN A 195 9.94 2.24 -17.85
N SER A 196 8.86 1.62 -18.33
CA SER A 196 8.65 0.16 -18.34
C SER A 196 8.71 -0.39 -19.76
N LYS A 197 9.07 -1.65 -19.86
CA LYS A 197 9.02 -2.39 -21.12
C LYS A 197 7.75 -3.22 -21.18
N LYS A 198 7.26 -3.45 -22.38
CA LYS A 198 6.16 -4.37 -22.66
C LYS A 198 6.65 -5.37 -23.68
N ALA A 199 7.20 -6.48 -23.20
CA ALA A 199 7.58 -7.60 -24.04
C ALA A 199 6.31 -8.30 -24.55
N TRP A 200 6.46 -9.10 -25.59
CA TRP A 200 5.39 -9.95 -26.10
C TRP A 200 5.98 -11.20 -26.74
N ARG A 201 5.22 -12.28 -26.72
CA ARG A 201 5.55 -13.54 -27.37
C ARG A 201 4.47 -13.91 -28.39
N LYS A 202 4.88 -14.31 -29.57
CA LYS A 202 3.97 -14.83 -30.60
C LYS A 202 3.47 -16.22 -30.19
N VAL A 203 2.17 -16.45 -30.36
CA VAL A 203 1.48 -17.75 -30.19
C VAL A 203 0.68 -18.02 -31.45
N ASP A 204 0.16 -19.24 -31.60
CA ASP A 204 -0.54 -19.67 -32.82
C ASP A 204 -1.70 -18.76 -33.22
N ASP A 205 -2.46 -18.24 -32.24
CA ASP A 205 -3.64 -17.41 -32.47
C ASP A 205 -3.39 -15.90 -32.25
N GLY A 206 -2.10 -15.44 -32.15
CA GLY A 206 -1.82 -14.03 -31.93
C GLY A 206 -0.55 -13.76 -31.14
N ARG A 207 -0.66 -12.93 -30.11
CA ARG A 207 0.47 -12.63 -29.21
C ARG A 207 0.02 -12.56 -27.75
N ILE A 208 0.89 -12.94 -26.84
CA ILE A 208 0.74 -12.73 -25.41
C ILE A 208 1.61 -11.55 -25.04
N ASP A 209 0.99 -10.52 -24.47
CA ASP A 209 1.69 -9.36 -23.91
C ASP A 209 2.27 -9.74 -22.53
N MET A 210 3.52 -9.32 -22.29
CA MET A 210 4.29 -9.62 -21.07
C MET A 210 4.84 -8.30 -20.53
N PRO A 211 4.02 -7.52 -19.81
CA PRO A 211 4.46 -6.25 -19.25
C PRO A 211 5.44 -6.47 -18.09
N ASP A 212 6.36 -5.53 -17.88
CA ASP A 212 7.22 -5.51 -16.68
C ASP A 212 6.40 -5.50 -15.39
N TYR A 213 5.28 -4.77 -15.41
CA TYR A 213 4.35 -4.62 -14.28
C TYR A 213 2.91 -4.71 -14.76
N PRO A 214 2.01 -5.44 -14.08
CA PRO A 214 0.59 -5.46 -14.41
C PRO A 214 -0.03 -4.06 -14.26
N GLU A 215 -0.65 -3.54 -15.31
CA GLU A 215 -1.17 -2.15 -15.34
C GLU A 215 -2.18 -1.87 -14.22
N ARG A 216 -3.00 -2.86 -13.90
CA ARG A 216 -4.02 -2.73 -12.86
C ARG A 216 -3.42 -2.71 -11.46
N ALA A 217 -2.38 -3.53 -11.19
CA ALA A 217 -1.66 -3.52 -9.93
C ALA A 217 -0.96 -2.18 -9.70
N VAL A 218 -0.34 -1.60 -10.74
CA VAL A 218 0.26 -0.26 -10.71
C VAL A 218 -0.79 0.80 -10.39
N LEU A 219 -1.92 0.79 -11.10
CA LEU A 219 -3.00 1.76 -10.89
C LEU A 219 -3.56 1.68 -9.47
N GLU A 220 -3.85 0.47 -8.97
CA GLU A 220 -4.36 0.25 -7.62
C GLU A 220 -3.35 0.72 -6.56
N GLY A 221 -2.05 0.43 -6.75
CA GLY A 221 -0.98 0.89 -5.86
C GLY A 221 -0.89 2.42 -5.78
N LEU A 222 -0.92 3.10 -6.92
CA LEU A 222 -0.89 4.56 -6.98
C LEU A 222 -2.14 5.21 -6.40
N VAL A 223 -3.32 4.66 -6.70
CA VAL A 223 -4.59 5.14 -6.12
C VAL A 223 -4.52 5.04 -4.59
N ASN A 224 -4.07 3.90 -4.07
CA ASN A 224 -3.95 3.71 -2.63
C ASN A 224 -2.93 4.67 -2.00
N ALA A 225 -1.77 4.88 -2.63
CA ALA A 225 -0.75 5.80 -2.16
C ALA A 225 -1.26 7.25 -2.07
N LEU A 226 -2.03 7.72 -3.06
CA LEU A 226 -2.57 9.07 -3.08
C LEU A 226 -3.77 9.25 -2.13
N ILE A 227 -4.68 8.28 -2.06
CA ILE A 227 -5.92 8.41 -1.29
C ILE A 227 -5.69 8.15 0.20
N HIS A 228 -4.80 7.22 0.53
CA HIS A 228 -4.54 6.85 1.93
C HIS A 228 -3.36 7.59 2.55
N ARG A 229 -2.73 8.52 1.81
CA ARG A 229 -1.70 9.41 2.32
C ARG A 229 -2.17 10.17 3.56
N SER A 230 -1.28 10.33 4.55
CA SER A 230 -1.49 11.26 5.66
C SER A 230 -1.22 12.70 5.20
N TYR A 231 -2.27 13.45 4.89
CA TYR A 231 -2.17 14.86 4.48
C TYR A 231 -1.92 15.80 5.66
N THR A 232 -1.93 15.31 6.89
CA THR A 232 -1.46 16.03 8.07
C THR A 232 0.06 16.04 8.19
N ASP A 233 0.74 15.16 7.46
CA ASP A 233 2.19 15.18 7.31
C ASP A 233 2.56 16.11 6.15
N ILE A 234 3.23 17.22 6.50
CA ILE A 234 3.64 18.26 5.55
C ILE A 234 5.11 18.13 5.13
N GLY A 235 5.83 17.18 5.71
CA GLY A 235 7.28 17.01 5.53
C GLY A 235 7.68 15.89 4.57
N SER A 236 6.70 15.21 3.98
CA SER A 236 6.97 14.10 3.06
C SER A 236 5.90 14.00 1.97
N GLU A 237 6.26 13.53 0.81
CA GLU A 237 5.42 13.39 -0.37
C GLU A 237 5.27 11.93 -0.78
N VAL A 238 4.46 11.66 -1.82
CA VAL A 238 4.40 10.33 -2.43
C VAL A 238 5.56 10.18 -3.39
N HIS A 239 6.25 9.04 -3.33
CA HIS A 239 7.40 8.73 -4.18
C HIS A 239 7.15 7.47 -5.01
N ILE A 240 7.66 7.47 -6.23
CA ILE A 240 7.79 6.33 -7.11
C ILE A 240 9.28 6.17 -7.41
N ASP A 241 9.89 5.17 -6.82
CA ASP A 241 11.27 4.80 -7.10
C ASP A 241 11.27 3.56 -8.01
N MET A 242 11.72 3.69 -9.25
CA MET A 242 11.83 2.57 -10.19
C MET A 242 13.28 2.13 -10.32
N PHE A 243 13.53 0.86 -10.07
CA PHE A 243 14.80 0.17 -10.25
C PHE A 243 14.70 -0.80 -11.45
N ASP A 244 15.78 -1.50 -11.78
CA ASP A 244 15.75 -2.47 -12.87
C ASP A 244 14.84 -3.67 -12.54
N ASP A 245 14.82 -4.07 -11.27
CA ASP A 245 14.11 -5.26 -10.78
C ASP A 245 12.75 -4.97 -10.13
N ARG A 246 12.43 -3.72 -9.80
CA ARG A 246 11.21 -3.37 -9.05
C ARG A 246 10.81 -1.90 -9.14
N ILE A 247 9.59 -1.65 -8.70
CA ILE A 247 9.07 -0.32 -8.35
C ILE A 247 8.76 -0.31 -6.85
N GLU A 248 9.15 0.75 -6.16
CA GLU A 248 8.72 1.06 -4.81
C GLU A 248 7.80 2.28 -4.84
N ILE A 249 6.57 2.13 -4.34
CA ILE A 249 5.59 3.22 -4.20
C ILE A 249 5.47 3.53 -2.72
N TYR A 250 6.07 4.63 -2.32
CA TYR A 250 6.05 5.15 -0.95
C TYR A 250 4.93 6.15 -0.74
N SER A 251 4.27 6.10 0.41
CA SER A 251 3.25 7.07 0.82
C SER A 251 3.38 7.41 2.30
N PRO A 252 3.39 8.70 2.69
CA PRO A 252 3.37 9.10 4.09
C PRO A 252 2.09 8.64 4.79
N GLY A 253 2.26 8.09 5.98
CA GLY A 253 1.20 7.57 6.83
C GLY A 253 1.06 6.06 6.75
N GLY A 254 1.37 5.37 7.84
CA GLY A 254 1.23 3.92 7.99
C GLY A 254 -0.22 3.44 7.92
N MET A 255 -0.47 2.20 8.28
CA MET A 255 -1.83 1.66 8.26
C MET A 255 -2.76 2.39 9.23
N VAL A 256 -3.96 2.70 8.75
CA VAL A 256 -5.01 3.33 9.60
C VAL A 256 -5.27 2.48 10.84
N SER A 257 -5.22 3.09 12.00
CA SER A 257 -5.34 2.44 13.32
C SER A 257 -4.09 1.68 13.78
N GLY A 258 -2.90 1.96 13.24
CA GLY A 258 -1.64 1.38 13.71
C GLY A 258 -1.54 -0.14 13.52
N ILE A 259 -2.22 -0.69 12.53
CA ILE A 259 -2.17 -2.12 12.23
C ILE A 259 -0.81 -2.43 11.60
N SER A 260 0.02 -3.22 12.27
CA SER A 260 1.22 -3.77 11.64
C SER A 260 0.84 -4.84 10.60
N LEU A 261 1.49 -4.79 9.45
CA LEU A 261 1.33 -5.81 8.38
C LEU A 261 2.22 -7.03 8.60
N LYS A 262 3.23 -6.93 9.45
CA LYS A 262 4.21 -7.98 9.69
C LYS A 262 3.56 -9.29 10.15
N GLY A 263 3.73 -10.35 9.39
CA GLY A 263 3.20 -11.69 9.68
C GLY A 263 1.68 -11.82 9.56
N LYS A 264 1.00 -10.86 8.93
CA LYS A 264 -0.44 -10.94 8.66
C LYS A 264 -0.74 -11.41 7.26
N ASP A 265 -1.86 -12.11 7.15
CA ASP A 265 -2.44 -12.47 5.86
C ASP A 265 -3.04 -11.22 5.20
N MET A 266 -2.43 -10.77 4.09
CA MET A 266 -2.87 -9.59 3.33
C MET A 266 -4.33 -9.70 2.86
N LEU A 267 -4.82 -10.93 2.67
CA LEU A 267 -6.20 -11.19 2.25
C LEU A 267 -7.23 -10.91 3.35
N LYS A 268 -6.80 -10.81 4.61
CA LYS A 268 -7.66 -10.58 5.79
C LYS A 268 -7.55 -9.17 6.36
N ILE A 269 -6.75 -8.30 5.76
CA ILE A 269 -6.60 -6.92 6.23
C ILE A 269 -7.92 -6.16 5.97
N PRO A 270 -8.54 -5.59 7.02
CA PRO A 270 -9.78 -4.82 6.85
C PRO A 270 -9.49 -3.50 6.15
N SER A 271 -10.36 -3.13 5.20
CA SER A 271 -10.30 -1.81 4.57
C SER A 271 -10.70 -0.72 5.55
N LYS A 272 -9.79 0.21 5.78
CA LYS A 272 -10.05 1.45 6.53
C LYS A 272 -9.59 2.63 5.70
N ARG A 273 -10.40 3.68 5.65
CA ARG A 273 -10.13 4.86 4.85
C ARG A 273 -9.60 5.97 5.76
N ARG A 274 -8.42 6.52 5.43
CA ARG A 274 -7.89 7.72 6.10
C ARG A 274 -8.64 8.96 5.62
N ASN A 275 -8.86 9.05 4.32
CA ASN A 275 -9.54 10.16 3.65
C ASN A 275 -10.81 9.64 2.98
N PRO A 276 -11.95 9.55 3.70
CA PRO A 276 -13.16 8.89 3.21
C PRO A 276 -13.82 9.63 2.05
N ILE A 277 -13.73 10.97 1.98
CA ILE A 277 -14.26 11.77 0.88
C ILE A 277 -13.49 11.48 -0.41
N LEU A 278 -12.15 11.54 -0.35
CA LEU A 278 -11.30 11.19 -1.50
C LEU A 278 -11.57 9.76 -1.97
N ALA A 279 -11.68 8.81 -1.05
CA ALA A 279 -11.97 7.43 -1.39
C ALA A 279 -13.35 7.27 -2.06
N ASP A 280 -14.38 8.01 -1.63
CA ASP A 280 -15.69 7.98 -2.28
C ASP A 280 -15.62 8.58 -3.69
N ILE A 281 -14.93 9.70 -3.86
CA ILE A 281 -14.74 10.36 -5.17
C ILE A 281 -14.02 9.42 -6.14
N PHE A 282 -12.90 8.81 -5.75
CA PHE A 282 -12.16 7.89 -6.63
C PHE A 282 -12.93 6.60 -6.93
N SER A 283 -13.82 6.18 -6.02
CA SER A 283 -14.77 5.09 -6.28
C SER A 283 -15.83 5.51 -7.31
N ARG A 284 -16.39 6.73 -7.21
CA ARG A 284 -17.33 7.30 -8.21
C ARG A 284 -16.65 7.47 -9.57
N LEU A 285 -15.38 7.85 -9.60
CA LEU A 285 -14.55 7.90 -10.80
C LEU A 285 -14.16 6.50 -11.33
N LYS A 286 -14.59 5.41 -10.70
CA LYS A 286 -14.26 4.02 -11.08
C LYS A 286 -12.76 3.72 -11.11
N TYR A 287 -11.98 4.39 -10.26
CA TYR A 287 -10.56 4.08 -10.06
C TYR A 287 -10.36 3.02 -8.99
N MET A 288 -11.26 2.92 -8.01
CA MET A 288 -11.21 1.93 -6.94
C MET A 288 -12.59 1.35 -6.62
N GLU A 289 -12.61 0.22 -5.93
CA GLU A 289 -13.84 -0.39 -5.41
C GLU A 289 -14.06 -0.06 -3.93
N ARG A 290 -15.34 0.00 -3.53
CA ARG A 290 -15.72 0.34 -2.14
C ARG A 290 -15.43 -0.75 -1.11
N ARG A 291 -15.14 -2.00 -1.52
CA ARG A 291 -15.12 -3.19 -0.65
C ARG A 291 -13.74 -3.61 -0.14
N GLY A 292 -12.70 -2.78 -0.26
CA GLY A 292 -11.38 -3.07 0.31
C GLY A 292 -10.67 -4.29 -0.27
N SER A 293 -10.76 -4.44 -1.58
CA SER A 293 -10.13 -5.54 -2.32
C SER A 293 -8.75 -5.18 -2.89
N GLY A 294 -8.18 -4.00 -2.55
CA GLY A 294 -6.98 -3.46 -3.20
C GLY A 294 -5.78 -4.41 -3.15
N PHE A 295 -5.36 -4.84 -1.98
CA PHE A 295 -4.24 -5.78 -1.83
C PHE A 295 -4.49 -7.11 -2.56
N LYS A 296 -5.73 -7.65 -2.44
CA LYS A 296 -6.11 -8.89 -3.13
C LYS A 296 -6.00 -8.78 -4.64
N LYS A 297 -6.38 -7.63 -5.20
CA LYS A 297 -6.31 -7.39 -6.64
C LYS A 297 -4.88 -7.27 -7.12
N ILE A 298 -4.04 -6.54 -6.39
CA ILE A 298 -2.61 -6.42 -6.72
C ILE A 298 -1.98 -7.81 -6.77
N LEU A 299 -2.23 -8.65 -5.75
CA LEU A 299 -1.70 -10.01 -5.70
C LEU A 299 -2.25 -10.88 -6.84
N ALA A 300 -3.58 -10.84 -7.07
CA ALA A 300 -4.22 -11.61 -8.13
C ALA A 300 -3.75 -11.21 -9.53
N ASP A 301 -3.59 -9.90 -9.79
CA ASP A 301 -3.09 -9.41 -11.07
C ASP A 301 -1.66 -9.91 -11.38
N TYR A 302 -0.81 -10.05 -10.34
CA TYR A 302 0.51 -10.64 -10.50
C TYR A 302 0.44 -12.15 -10.76
N GLU A 303 -0.39 -12.87 -9.98
CA GLU A 303 -0.57 -14.32 -10.14
C GLU A 303 -1.11 -14.72 -11.52
N GLU A 304 -1.85 -13.84 -12.19
CA GLU A 304 -2.42 -14.06 -13.53
C GLU A 304 -1.37 -13.89 -14.65
N GLN A 305 -0.21 -13.27 -14.38
CA GLN A 305 0.81 -13.03 -15.41
C GLN A 305 1.58 -14.29 -15.77
N VAL A 306 1.95 -14.40 -17.05
CA VAL A 306 2.65 -15.58 -17.59
C VAL A 306 4.04 -15.76 -16.98
N GLU A 307 4.75 -14.65 -16.75
CA GLU A 307 6.12 -14.63 -16.21
C GLU A 307 6.16 -14.54 -14.66
N PHE A 308 5.00 -14.72 -14.02
CA PHE A 308 4.92 -14.69 -12.56
C PHE A 308 5.57 -15.94 -11.94
N ASP A 309 6.39 -15.72 -10.94
CA ASP A 309 6.83 -16.72 -9.97
C ASP A 309 6.70 -16.15 -8.54
N GLU A 310 6.78 -17.01 -7.53
CA GLU A 310 6.53 -16.61 -6.14
C GLU A 310 7.58 -15.62 -5.58
N THR A 311 8.77 -15.56 -6.18
CA THR A 311 9.81 -14.61 -5.77
C THR A 311 9.48 -13.17 -6.19
N LYS A 312 8.53 -13.03 -7.12
CA LYS A 312 8.05 -11.73 -7.64
C LYS A 312 6.71 -11.30 -7.04
N MET A 313 6.28 -11.96 -5.96
CA MET A 313 5.06 -11.56 -5.25
C MET A 313 5.19 -10.13 -4.70
N PRO A 314 4.22 -9.24 -4.93
CA PRO A 314 4.23 -7.89 -4.35
C PRO A 314 4.39 -7.89 -2.84
N VAL A 315 5.19 -6.95 -2.32
CA VAL A 315 5.44 -6.80 -0.88
C VAL A 315 4.79 -5.51 -0.39
N PHE A 316 4.12 -5.62 0.76
CA PHE A 316 3.48 -4.49 1.44
C PHE A 316 4.16 -4.30 2.80
N GLU A 317 4.75 -3.14 2.98
CA GLU A 317 5.41 -2.77 4.23
C GLU A 317 4.72 -1.54 4.80
N ALA A 318 4.47 -1.55 6.08
CA ALA A 318 3.90 -0.42 6.78
C ALA A 318 4.52 -0.30 8.15
N ASP A 319 5.11 0.84 8.38
CA ASP A 319 5.51 1.30 9.69
C ASP A 319 4.49 2.31 10.25
N TYR A 320 4.89 3.07 11.24
CA TYR A 320 4.05 4.05 11.91
C TYR A 320 3.61 5.19 11.02
N ASP A 321 4.59 5.74 10.31
CA ASP A 321 4.49 7.01 9.62
C ASP A 321 4.55 6.86 8.12
N ASP A 322 4.72 5.61 7.62
CA ASP A 322 4.82 5.35 6.18
C ASP A 322 4.23 3.99 5.75
N PHE A 323 4.03 3.92 4.46
CA PHE A 323 3.62 2.71 3.75
C PHE A 323 4.39 2.60 2.44
N THR A 324 4.93 1.42 2.17
CA THR A 324 5.63 1.12 0.92
C THR A 324 5.02 -0.11 0.26
N LEU A 325 4.71 0.02 -1.03
CA LEU A 325 4.35 -1.08 -1.92
C LEU A 325 5.51 -1.36 -2.86
N THR A 326 6.05 -2.57 -2.82
CA THR A 326 7.05 -3.06 -3.79
C THR A 326 6.38 -3.95 -4.83
N LEU A 327 6.52 -3.57 -6.10
CA LEU A 327 6.09 -4.32 -7.26
C LEU A 327 7.32 -4.81 -8.03
N TYR A 328 7.53 -6.11 -8.13
CA TYR A 328 8.68 -6.67 -8.84
C TYR A 328 8.48 -6.69 -10.35
N ASN A 329 9.55 -6.39 -11.09
CA ASN A 329 9.58 -6.49 -12.54
C ASN A 329 9.50 -7.96 -12.98
N LEU A 330 8.42 -8.32 -13.67
CA LEU A 330 8.16 -9.69 -14.10
C LEU A 330 9.16 -10.20 -15.13
N ASN A 331 9.71 -9.28 -15.94
CA ASN A 331 10.67 -9.61 -17.00
C ASN A 331 12.13 -9.49 -16.54
N TYR A 332 12.39 -9.03 -15.31
CA TYR A 332 13.75 -8.95 -14.79
C TYR A 332 14.27 -10.34 -14.45
N VAL A 333 15.42 -10.68 -15.05
CA VAL A 333 16.18 -11.90 -14.75
C VAL A 333 17.52 -11.46 -14.19
N ALA A 334 17.81 -11.81 -12.94
CA ALA A 334 19.10 -11.54 -12.34
C ALA A 334 20.17 -12.32 -13.12
N ASN A 335 21.13 -11.63 -13.70
CA ASN A 335 22.29 -12.27 -14.36
C ASN A 335 23.21 -12.85 -13.28
N TYR A 336 22.90 -14.03 -12.77
CA TYR A 336 23.78 -14.79 -11.87
C TYR A 336 25.09 -15.25 -12.51
N LEU A 337 25.32 -14.98 -13.82
CA LEU A 337 26.48 -15.49 -14.57
C LEU A 337 27.60 -14.49 -14.74
N ALA A 338 27.51 -13.27 -14.24
CA ALA A 338 28.56 -12.26 -14.42
C ALA A 338 29.69 -12.29 -13.36
N GLU A 339 29.53 -13.01 -12.25
CA GLU A 339 30.53 -13.02 -11.17
C GLU A 339 31.44 -14.25 -11.10
N THR A 340 31.29 -15.24 -11.97
CA THR A 340 32.09 -16.46 -11.91
C THR A 340 33.11 -16.64 -13.04
N ASN A 341 33.24 -15.71 -13.99
CA ASN A 341 34.25 -15.79 -15.03
C ASN A 341 35.05 -14.49 -15.16
N GLY A 342 35.84 -14.20 -14.12
CA GLY A 342 37.02 -13.35 -14.27
C GLY A 342 38.17 -14.17 -14.78
N VAL A 343 38.26 -14.41 -16.09
CA VAL A 343 39.52 -14.72 -16.79
C VAL A 343 39.50 -14.01 -18.14
N GLU A 344 40.50 -13.20 -18.32
CA GLU A 344 40.87 -12.49 -19.54
C GLU A 344 40.90 -13.40 -20.77
N ASP A 345 40.43 -13.02 -21.92
CA ASP A 345 41.27 -12.71 -23.06
C ASP A 345 40.46 -12.12 -24.23
N GLY A 346 41.13 -11.23 -24.94
CA GLY A 346 40.55 -10.41 -25.98
C GLY A 346 40.34 -11.14 -27.31
N THR A 347 39.67 -10.46 -28.12
CA THR A 347 39.64 -10.26 -29.57
C THR A 347 38.27 -10.39 -30.23
N GLN A 348 37.99 -9.35 -30.98
CA GLN A 348 36.95 -9.08 -31.98
C GLN A 348 36.44 -10.28 -32.79
N ASP A 349 35.18 -10.39 -33.07
CA ASP A 349 34.53 -9.98 -34.33
C ASP A 349 33.07 -10.45 -34.37
N GLY A 350 32.21 -9.71 -35.08
CA GLY A 350 30.78 -9.79 -35.11
C GLY A 350 30.14 -11.11 -35.57
N THR A 351 28.93 -11.28 -35.19
CA THR A 351 27.76 -11.48 -36.01
C THR A 351 26.54 -11.90 -35.18
N GLN A 352 25.40 -11.37 -35.57
CA GLN A 352 24.05 -11.62 -35.08
C GLN A 352 23.66 -13.12 -34.98
N GLY A 353 22.80 -13.41 -34.01
CA GLY A 353 21.99 -14.62 -34.08
C GLY A 353 21.53 -15.08 -32.70
N GLY A 354 20.25 -14.81 -32.41
CA GLY A 354 19.55 -15.09 -31.19
C GLY A 354 19.68 -16.51 -30.65
N THR A 355 19.42 -16.61 -29.39
CA THR A 355 18.54 -17.63 -28.80
C THR A 355 18.43 -17.36 -27.31
N GLN A 356 17.36 -16.75 -26.87
CA GLN A 356 16.92 -16.74 -25.47
C GLN A 356 15.70 -17.66 -25.37
N GLY A 357 15.95 -18.92 -25.04
CA GLY A 357 14.95 -19.93 -24.76
C GLY A 357 15.33 -20.84 -23.59
N GLY A 358 16.44 -20.54 -22.87
CA GLY A 358 17.14 -21.55 -22.08
C GLY A 358 16.52 -21.93 -20.72
N THR A 359 15.77 -21.08 -20.04
CA THR A 359 15.44 -21.32 -18.62
C THR A 359 14.05 -21.95 -18.42
N GLN A 360 13.08 -21.63 -19.22
CA GLN A 360 11.70 -22.22 -19.11
C GLN A 360 11.62 -23.62 -19.68
N GLU A 361 12.27 -23.89 -20.80
CA GLU A 361 12.41 -25.25 -21.34
C GLU A 361 13.17 -26.16 -20.39
N ASN A 362 14.17 -25.64 -19.68
CA ASN A 362 14.97 -26.41 -18.74
C ASN A 362 14.15 -26.94 -17.55
N ILE A 363 13.31 -26.12 -16.90
CA ILE A 363 12.47 -26.56 -15.77
C ILE A 363 11.41 -27.56 -16.21
N GLN A 364 10.77 -27.35 -17.34
CA GLN A 364 9.76 -28.26 -17.86
C GLN A 364 10.41 -29.60 -18.24
N THR A 365 11.56 -29.59 -18.89
CA THR A 365 12.34 -30.77 -19.21
C THR A 365 12.76 -31.51 -17.94
N GLN A 366 13.25 -30.83 -16.92
CA GLN A 366 13.61 -31.42 -15.64
C GLN A 366 12.43 -32.07 -14.92
N ILE A 367 11.24 -31.43 -14.94
CA ILE A 367 10.01 -32.03 -14.40
C ILE A 367 9.66 -33.31 -15.17
N PHE A 368 9.71 -33.30 -16.50
CA PHE A 368 9.43 -34.48 -17.31
C PHE A 368 10.45 -35.61 -17.11
N ASP A 369 11.73 -35.29 -16.98
CA ASP A 369 12.79 -36.26 -16.72
C ASP A 369 12.60 -36.94 -15.34
N MET A 370 12.26 -36.16 -14.31
CA MET A 370 11.95 -36.70 -12.98
C MET A 370 10.70 -37.61 -12.98
N ILE A 371 9.70 -37.29 -13.77
CA ILE A 371 8.52 -38.14 -13.93
C ILE A 371 8.87 -39.42 -14.70
N LYS A 372 9.74 -39.33 -15.72
CA LYS A 372 10.21 -40.50 -16.46
C LYS A 372 11.06 -41.45 -15.59
N GLU A 373 11.90 -40.88 -14.72
CA GLU A 373 12.72 -41.67 -13.79
C GLU A 373 11.91 -42.32 -12.68
N ASN A 374 10.84 -41.68 -12.25
CA ASN A 374 9.95 -42.19 -11.22
C ASN A 374 8.51 -41.79 -11.49
N GLU A 375 7.73 -42.65 -12.14
CA GLU A 375 6.31 -42.42 -12.47
C GLU A 375 5.40 -42.17 -11.26
N LYS A 376 5.87 -42.51 -10.05
CA LYS A 376 5.14 -42.30 -8.78
C LYS A 376 5.59 -41.07 -8.00
N ILE A 377 6.49 -40.24 -8.55
CA ILE A 377 6.98 -39.05 -7.87
C ILE A 377 5.84 -38.06 -7.63
N SER A 378 5.71 -37.56 -6.41
CA SER A 378 4.66 -36.60 -6.10
C SER A 378 5.04 -35.19 -6.63
N THR A 379 4.02 -34.39 -6.92
CA THR A 379 4.25 -32.97 -7.28
C THR A 379 4.94 -32.17 -6.17
N SER A 380 4.77 -32.62 -4.91
CA SER A 380 5.46 -32.03 -3.76
C SER A 380 6.95 -32.37 -3.74
N ASP A 381 7.32 -33.62 -4.07
CA ASP A 381 8.73 -34.03 -4.13
C ASP A 381 9.47 -33.36 -5.29
N ILE A 382 8.81 -33.19 -6.44
CA ILE A 382 9.36 -32.44 -7.58
C ILE A 382 9.59 -30.98 -7.15
N ALA A 383 8.63 -30.35 -6.49
CA ALA A 383 8.72 -28.98 -6.02
C ALA A 383 9.92 -28.78 -5.06
N ILE A 384 10.12 -29.69 -4.10
CA ILE A 384 11.24 -29.67 -3.16
C ILE A 384 12.59 -29.83 -3.89
N LYS A 385 12.68 -30.77 -4.82
CA LYS A 385 13.92 -31.06 -5.54
C LYS A 385 14.35 -29.93 -6.48
N LEU A 386 13.39 -29.24 -7.09
CA LEU A 386 13.65 -28.12 -8.02
C LEU A 386 13.63 -26.75 -7.34
N GLY A 387 13.33 -26.68 -6.02
CA GLY A 387 13.24 -25.41 -5.29
C GLY A 387 12.11 -24.50 -5.80
N ILE A 388 11.02 -25.07 -6.32
CA ILE A 388 9.86 -24.36 -6.88
C ILE A 388 8.58 -24.74 -6.15
N SER A 389 7.50 -23.96 -6.34
CA SER A 389 6.23 -24.27 -5.69
C SER A 389 5.51 -25.48 -6.31
N VAL A 390 4.72 -26.18 -5.49
CA VAL A 390 3.84 -27.27 -5.95
C VAL A 390 2.86 -26.78 -7.03
N ARG A 391 2.43 -25.53 -6.93
CA ARG A 391 1.55 -24.88 -7.92
C ARG A 391 2.25 -24.70 -9.27
N THR A 392 3.52 -24.28 -9.23
CA THR A 392 4.38 -24.16 -10.43
C THR A 392 4.55 -25.52 -11.12
N VAL A 393 4.83 -26.57 -10.36
CA VAL A 393 4.93 -27.94 -10.89
C VAL A 393 3.62 -28.37 -11.56
N LYS A 394 2.47 -28.20 -10.89
CA LYS A 394 1.13 -28.52 -11.44
C LYS A 394 0.79 -27.77 -12.72
N ARG A 395 1.23 -26.50 -12.81
CA ARG A 395 1.01 -25.68 -14.01
C ARG A 395 1.88 -26.12 -15.20
N ARG A 396 3.09 -26.65 -14.94
CA ARG A 396 4.04 -27.09 -15.96
C ARG A 396 3.78 -28.51 -16.45
N ILE A 397 3.03 -29.31 -15.70
CA ILE A 397 2.61 -30.67 -16.10
C ILE A 397 1.35 -30.62 -16.99
N LYS A 398 0.52 -29.58 -16.86
CA LYS A 398 -0.64 -29.34 -17.75
C LYS A 398 -0.18 -28.82 -19.10
#